data_0303490e9bcbe7df73868900dc641c26
#
_entry.id   0303490e9bcbe7df73868900dc641c26
#
_cell.length_a   1.000
_cell.length_b   1.000
_cell.length_c   1.000
_cell.angle_alpha   90.00
_cell.angle_beta   90.00
_cell.angle_gamma   90.00
#
_symmetry.space_group_name_H-M   'P 1'
#
loop_
_entity.id
_entity.type
_entity.pdbx_description
1 polymer ?
#
loop_
_entity_poly.entity_id
_entity_poly.type
_entity_poly.pdbx_seq_one_letter_code
_entity_poly.pdbx_strand_id
1 'polypeptide(L)'
;MVFFCVHIKFEPSSYAPLSSFVSVRYDFAVYGLLAPEIGHNFFPRSSGELQLINSFGVYLAAFLMRPLGAIMFGEIGDRLVGRKHALIFSILLITVPSILMGCLPGYNSWGFISPVILVLLRMMQGLSVGGQLAGSYVLSIEQSSSKTRGFRGSVCDASSVGGFLLASAVTTTVRSTLTEEQVDAWGWRVPFLFSLLLAPALYFIVSNAEESKFWSERAEQKETEELIRENEKSDRPAVVDLFSSPFRRRQLAGCIGTLCATSSSFYMLFLWTPVYLSELRGIMKQKEADLLNFFVVGIYIMFVLFAGWLSDKFPHRMDLLRIGLPGIIVACPTMFGMFECESWVGYMLAQLQMGFCLALVQGPLAAWEVELWMADPTLSFTGVAIGHNVASTIFGGTMPLVATFLYYRAVDIEKSSDADLLWPRLIPGLYISLLGCISFYCISNVVRHPHDVRIGGSQLKRAVERENKKFKLAKDKKKKRRELEKNLQSGDGLFKQEYQPPAAS
;
A
#
# COMPACT_ATOMS: atom_id res chain seq x y z
N MET A 1 -6.88 -6.22 17.47
CA MET A 1 -7.33 -5.56 16.21
C MET A 1 -8.65 -6.10 15.70
N VAL A 2 -8.84 -7.42 15.56
CA VAL A 2 -10.16 -8.03 15.25
C VAL A 2 -11.22 -7.61 16.30
N PHE A 3 -10.87 -7.58 17.61
CA PHE A 3 -11.73 -7.11 18.68
C PHE A 3 -12.13 -5.63 18.57
N PHE A 4 -11.23 -4.77 18.07
CA PHE A 4 -11.49 -3.34 17.85
C PHE A 4 -12.43 -3.11 16.66
N CYS A 5 -12.28 -3.90 15.59
CA CYS A 5 -13.17 -3.85 14.42
C CYS A 5 -14.59 -4.35 14.72
N VAL A 6 -14.76 -5.35 15.60
CA VAL A 6 -16.07 -5.88 15.99
C VAL A 6 -16.94 -4.84 16.71
N HIS A 7 -16.33 -3.91 17.46
CA HIS A 7 -17.07 -2.82 18.15
C HIS A 7 -17.46 -1.64 17.22
N ILE A 8 -16.82 -1.52 16.05
CA ILE A 8 -17.14 -0.49 15.05
C ILE A 8 -18.00 -1.16 13.97
N LYS A 9 -19.21 -1.57 14.22
CA LYS A 9 -20.25 -2.08 13.28
C LYS A 9 -19.81 -2.08 11.78
N PHE A 10 -18.71 -2.76 11.46
CA PHE A 10 -18.33 -3.05 10.08
C PHE A 10 -19.14 -4.24 9.60
N GLU A 11 -19.61 -4.18 8.36
CA GLU A 11 -20.18 -5.39 7.74
C GLU A 11 -19.14 -6.51 7.64
N PRO A 12 -19.52 -7.78 7.84
CA PRO A 12 -18.57 -8.92 7.80
C PRO A 12 -17.71 -8.98 6.54
N SER A 13 -18.23 -8.49 5.40
CA SER A 13 -17.51 -8.39 4.12
C SER A 13 -16.28 -7.47 4.15
N SER A 14 -16.20 -6.55 5.12
CA SER A 14 -15.09 -5.59 5.25
C SER A 14 -13.87 -6.18 5.98
N TYR A 15 -13.99 -7.34 6.66
CA TYR A 15 -12.89 -7.92 7.43
C TYR A 15 -11.86 -8.65 6.58
N ALA A 16 -12.26 -9.25 5.47
CA ALA A 16 -11.36 -10.00 4.61
C ALA A 16 -10.26 -9.13 3.97
N PRO A 17 -10.54 -7.94 3.41
CA PRO A 17 -9.50 -7.04 2.94
C PRO A 17 -8.56 -6.59 4.05
N LEU A 18 -9.09 -6.26 5.25
CA LEU A 18 -8.29 -5.77 6.37
C LEU A 18 -7.32 -6.82 6.93
N SER A 19 -7.74 -8.07 7.01
CA SER A 19 -6.89 -9.17 7.52
C SER A 19 -5.76 -9.49 6.55
N SER A 20 -6.02 -9.46 5.26
CA SER A 20 -4.99 -9.72 4.24
C SER A 20 -3.87 -8.67 4.25
N PHE A 21 -4.17 -7.41 4.62
CA PHE A 21 -3.16 -6.37 4.80
C PHE A 21 -2.15 -6.66 5.90
N VAL A 22 -2.60 -7.23 7.02
CA VAL A 22 -1.72 -7.55 8.15
C VAL A 22 -0.61 -8.51 7.71
N SER A 23 -0.95 -9.57 6.96
CA SER A 23 0.05 -10.54 6.48
C SER A 23 1.07 -9.93 5.54
N VAL A 24 0.58 -9.19 4.53
CA VAL A 24 1.44 -8.60 3.51
C VAL A 24 2.48 -7.66 4.12
N ARG A 25 2.05 -6.83 5.07
CA ARG A 25 2.95 -5.89 5.72
C ARG A 25 3.86 -6.55 6.76
N TYR A 26 3.39 -7.63 7.39
CA TYR A 26 4.20 -8.44 8.28
C TYR A 26 5.47 -8.97 7.56
N ASP A 27 5.29 -9.67 6.44
CA ASP A 27 6.41 -10.27 5.70
C ASP A 27 7.43 -9.24 5.18
N PHE A 28 6.93 -8.07 4.75
CA PHE A 28 7.80 -6.97 4.35
C PHE A 28 8.58 -6.38 5.53
N ALA A 29 7.92 -6.21 6.67
CA ALA A 29 8.54 -5.66 7.87
C ALA A 29 9.58 -6.61 8.46
N VAL A 30 9.28 -7.91 8.56
CA VAL A 30 10.20 -8.94 9.04
C VAL A 30 11.54 -8.88 8.32
N TYR A 31 11.52 -8.84 7.00
CA TYR A 31 12.77 -8.76 6.24
C TYR A 31 13.57 -7.49 6.55
N GLY A 32 12.91 -6.36 6.62
CA GLY A 32 13.60 -5.09 6.87
C GLY A 32 14.18 -4.99 8.27
N LEU A 33 13.47 -5.50 9.28
CA LEU A 33 13.94 -5.57 10.66
C LEU A 33 15.11 -6.56 10.84
N LEU A 34 15.15 -7.60 10.00
CA LEU A 34 16.22 -8.62 10.00
C LEU A 34 17.29 -8.34 8.91
N ALA A 35 17.35 -7.13 8.38
CA ALA A 35 18.33 -6.78 7.34
C ALA A 35 19.79 -7.03 7.72
N PRO A 36 20.25 -6.79 8.96
CA PRO A 36 21.60 -7.13 9.40
C PRO A 36 21.89 -8.64 9.31
N GLU A 37 21.03 -9.48 9.89
CA GLU A 37 21.21 -10.95 9.89
C GLU A 37 21.17 -11.54 8.48
N ILE A 38 20.32 -10.97 7.62
CA ILE A 38 20.26 -11.35 6.20
C ILE A 38 21.57 -10.95 5.52
N GLY A 39 22.11 -9.77 5.81
CA GLY A 39 23.39 -9.31 5.32
C GLY A 39 24.51 -10.28 5.67
N HIS A 40 24.61 -10.70 6.94
CA HIS A 40 25.61 -11.64 7.43
C HIS A 40 25.49 -13.03 6.78
N ASN A 41 24.27 -13.55 6.69
CA ASN A 41 24.04 -14.92 6.22
C ASN A 41 24.13 -15.09 4.69
N PHE A 42 23.79 -14.06 3.91
CA PHE A 42 23.71 -14.15 2.45
C PHE A 42 24.83 -13.40 1.73
N PHE A 43 25.51 -12.47 2.39
CA PHE A 43 26.60 -11.66 1.81
C PHE A 43 27.89 -11.66 2.65
N PRO A 44 28.34 -12.81 3.19
CA PRO A 44 29.42 -12.86 4.17
C PRO A 44 30.78 -12.40 3.61
N ARG A 45 30.97 -12.38 2.28
CA ARG A 45 32.23 -11.91 1.63
C ARG A 45 32.29 -10.39 1.46
N SER A 46 31.25 -9.67 1.78
CA SER A 46 31.17 -8.21 1.73
C SER A 46 31.61 -7.61 3.06
N SER A 47 32.11 -6.38 3.06
CA SER A 47 32.28 -5.61 4.31
C SER A 47 30.95 -5.39 4.99
N GLY A 48 30.92 -5.12 6.29
CA GLY A 48 29.67 -4.91 7.02
C GLY A 48 28.75 -3.84 6.40
N GLU A 49 29.35 -2.76 5.88
CA GLU A 49 28.62 -1.73 5.13
C GLU A 49 27.94 -2.29 3.87
N LEU A 50 28.68 -3.06 3.07
CA LEU A 50 28.16 -3.67 1.84
C LEU A 50 27.16 -4.78 2.13
N GLN A 51 27.25 -5.48 3.26
CA GLN A 51 26.27 -6.49 3.68
C GLN A 51 24.91 -5.84 3.88
N LEU A 52 24.86 -4.72 4.60
CA LEU A 52 23.63 -3.99 4.86
C LEU A 52 23.06 -3.35 3.59
N ILE A 53 23.91 -2.73 2.77
CA ILE A 53 23.54 -2.17 1.46
C ILE A 53 22.97 -3.26 0.55
N ASN A 54 23.58 -4.42 0.46
CA ASN A 54 23.09 -5.54 -0.34
C ASN A 54 21.74 -6.06 0.17
N SER A 55 21.58 -6.17 1.50
CA SER A 55 20.30 -6.57 2.11
C SER A 55 19.17 -5.60 1.77
N PHE A 56 19.41 -4.29 1.87
CA PHE A 56 18.43 -3.29 1.45
C PHE A 56 18.24 -3.23 -0.07
N GLY A 57 19.24 -3.60 -0.86
CA GLY A 57 19.12 -3.79 -2.31
C GLY A 57 18.14 -4.90 -2.67
N VAL A 58 18.21 -6.03 -1.96
CA VAL A 58 17.23 -7.14 -2.09
C VAL A 58 15.84 -6.69 -1.63
N TYR A 59 15.75 -5.88 -0.57
CA TYR A 59 14.49 -5.28 -0.14
C TYR A 59 13.86 -4.45 -1.27
N LEU A 60 14.63 -3.62 -1.95
CA LEU A 60 14.20 -2.81 -3.08
C LEU A 60 13.72 -3.68 -4.25
N ALA A 61 14.31 -4.85 -4.51
CA ALA A 61 13.89 -5.73 -5.61
C ALA A 61 12.41 -6.12 -5.50
N ALA A 62 11.90 -6.35 -4.28
CA ALA A 62 10.48 -6.59 -4.06
C ALA A 62 9.60 -5.38 -4.46
N PHE A 63 10.05 -4.17 -4.19
CA PHE A 63 9.32 -2.95 -4.55
C PHE A 63 9.25 -2.73 -6.05
N LEU A 64 10.30 -3.05 -6.79
CA LEU A 64 10.33 -2.93 -8.25
C LEU A 64 9.25 -3.79 -8.93
N MET A 65 8.83 -4.90 -8.29
CA MET A 65 7.78 -5.77 -8.80
C MET A 65 6.35 -5.29 -8.47
N ARG A 66 6.18 -4.35 -7.55
CA ARG A 66 4.84 -3.88 -7.12
C ARG A 66 4.01 -3.25 -8.25
N PRO A 67 4.54 -2.36 -9.11
CA PRO A 67 3.77 -1.84 -10.24
C PRO A 67 3.32 -2.93 -11.23
N LEU A 68 4.16 -3.93 -11.46
CA LEU A 68 3.81 -5.09 -12.30
C LEU A 68 2.71 -5.93 -11.65
N GLY A 69 2.81 -6.16 -10.34
CA GLY A 69 1.78 -6.82 -9.55
C GLY A 69 0.44 -6.08 -9.60
N ALA A 70 0.46 -4.74 -9.53
CA ALA A 70 -0.74 -3.92 -9.64
C ALA A 70 -1.48 -4.13 -10.97
N ILE A 71 -0.75 -4.20 -12.07
CA ILE A 71 -1.32 -4.47 -13.40
C ILE A 71 -1.86 -5.90 -13.47
N MET A 72 -1.06 -6.88 -13.05
CA MET A 72 -1.40 -8.31 -13.11
C MET A 72 -2.65 -8.63 -12.27
N PHE A 73 -2.69 -8.20 -11.01
CA PHE A 73 -3.83 -8.46 -10.13
C PHE A 73 -5.06 -7.63 -10.48
N GLY A 74 -4.88 -6.45 -11.10
CA GLY A 74 -5.97 -5.68 -11.66
C GLY A 74 -6.72 -6.47 -12.75
N GLU A 75 -6.01 -7.10 -13.67
CA GLU A 75 -6.63 -7.92 -14.72
C GLU A 75 -7.18 -9.25 -14.18
N ILE A 76 -6.43 -9.95 -13.32
CA ILE A 76 -6.87 -11.22 -12.72
C ILE A 76 -8.13 -11.02 -11.88
N GLY A 77 -8.16 -10.00 -11.02
CA GLY A 77 -9.27 -9.74 -10.13
C GLY A 77 -10.51 -9.19 -10.83
N ASP A 78 -10.35 -8.38 -11.87
CA ASP A 78 -11.47 -7.76 -12.55
C ASP A 78 -12.03 -8.60 -13.73
N ARG A 79 -11.23 -9.46 -14.36
CA ARG A 79 -11.63 -10.18 -15.57
C ARG A 79 -11.67 -11.69 -15.45
N LEU A 80 -10.71 -12.33 -14.75
CA LEU A 80 -10.51 -13.78 -14.89
C LEU A 80 -11.14 -14.63 -13.79
N VAL A 81 -10.97 -14.27 -12.50
CA VAL A 81 -11.24 -15.20 -11.39
C VAL A 81 -12.09 -14.60 -10.27
N GLY A 82 -12.33 -13.27 -10.27
CA GLY A 82 -13.03 -12.56 -9.19
C GLY A 82 -12.11 -12.15 -8.02
N ARG A 83 -12.57 -11.19 -7.21
CA ARG A 83 -11.72 -10.54 -6.17
C ARG A 83 -11.35 -11.48 -5.03
N LYS A 84 -12.25 -12.39 -4.62
CA LYS A 84 -11.98 -13.36 -3.55
C LYS A 84 -10.83 -14.30 -3.93
N HIS A 85 -10.86 -14.86 -5.12
CA HIS A 85 -9.81 -15.75 -5.61
C HIS A 85 -8.49 -15.01 -5.85
N ALA A 86 -8.54 -13.76 -6.34
CA ALA A 86 -7.36 -12.91 -6.46
C ALA A 86 -6.71 -12.63 -5.09
N LEU A 87 -7.50 -12.39 -4.03
CA LEU A 87 -7.00 -12.24 -2.66
C LEU A 87 -6.36 -13.53 -2.13
N ILE A 88 -6.99 -14.69 -2.33
CA ILE A 88 -6.43 -15.98 -1.92
C ILE A 88 -5.10 -16.24 -2.64
N PHE A 89 -5.06 -16.02 -3.96
CA PHE A 89 -3.83 -16.18 -4.73
C PHE A 89 -2.73 -15.22 -4.27
N SER A 90 -3.08 -13.98 -3.92
CA SER A 90 -2.17 -13.00 -3.34
C SER A 90 -1.61 -13.47 -1.99
N ILE A 91 -2.44 -14.01 -1.09
CA ILE A 91 -1.97 -14.54 0.21
C ILE A 91 -0.99 -15.70 -0.01
N LEU A 92 -1.27 -16.60 -0.93
CA LEU A 92 -0.35 -17.70 -1.26
C LEU A 92 0.96 -17.18 -1.84
N LEU A 93 0.89 -16.20 -2.75
CA LEU A 93 2.05 -15.63 -3.43
C LEU A 93 2.96 -14.82 -2.49
N ILE A 94 2.50 -14.41 -1.31
CA ILE A 94 3.36 -13.80 -0.30
C ILE A 94 3.84 -14.81 0.74
N THR A 95 2.98 -15.72 1.18
CA THR A 95 3.28 -16.64 2.29
C THR A 95 4.25 -17.74 1.88
N VAL A 96 4.07 -18.34 0.68
CA VAL A 96 4.96 -19.41 0.21
C VAL A 96 6.41 -18.92 0.09
N PRO A 97 6.72 -17.78 -0.55
CA PRO A 97 8.07 -17.23 -0.55
C PRO A 97 8.61 -16.91 0.85
N SER A 98 7.77 -16.43 1.79
CA SER A 98 8.21 -16.18 3.17
C SER A 98 8.70 -17.45 3.86
N ILE A 99 7.92 -18.52 3.78
CA ILE A 99 8.30 -19.83 4.34
C ILE A 99 9.59 -20.35 3.68
N LEU A 100 9.68 -20.24 2.35
CA LEU A 100 10.87 -20.67 1.61
C LEU A 100 12.11 -19.86 2.00
N MET A 101 11.98 -18.55 2.28
CA MET A 101 13.08 -17.75 2.81
C MET A 101 13.53 -18.23 4.19
N GLY A 102 12.58 -18.57 5.08
CA GLY A 102 12.92 -19.14 6.39
C GLY A 102 13.63 -20.49 6.32
N CYS A 103 13.40 -21.27 5.26
CA CYS A 103 14.05 -22.56 5.01
C CYS A 103 15.33 -22.43 4.16
N LEU A 104 15.62 -21.26 3.59
CA LEU A 104 16.70 -21.08 2.63
C LEU A 104 18.09 -21.24 3.32
N PRO A 105 18.97 -22.11 2.80
CA PRO A 105 20.34 -22.20 3.28
C PRO A 105 21.13 -20.92 2.98
N GLY A 106 22.00 -20.51 3.92
CA GLY A 106 22.86 -19.35 3.75
C GLY A 106 23.95 -19.55 2.68
N TYR A 107 24.70 -18.48 2.42
CA TYR A 107 25.79 -18.46 1.44
C TYR A 107 26.83 -19.54 1.67
N ASN A 108 27.14 -19.86 2.93
CA ASN A 108 28.15 -20.86 3.28
C ASN A 108 27.78 -22.29 2.82
N SER A 109 26.48 -22.57 2.62
CA SER A 109 25.99 -23.89 2.19
C SER A 109 25.82 -23.98 0.67
N TRP A 110 25.18 -22.96 0.05
CA TRP A 110 24.83 -22.99 -1.38
C TRP A 110 25.59 -21.94 -2.23
N GLY A 111 26.48 -21.18 -1.62
CA GLY A 111 27.26 -20.16 -2.31
C GLY A 111 26.37 -19.07 -2.93
N PHE A 112 26.72 -18.63 -4.12
CA PHE A 112 26.03 -17.55 -4.85
C PHE A 112 24.55 -17.86 -5.19
N ILE A 113 24.14 -19.14 -5.20
CA ILE A 113 22.76 -19.52 -5.50
C ILE A 113 21.80 -19.01 -4.40
N SER A 114 22.23 -18.98 -3.13
CA SER A 114 21.41 -18.51 -2.01
C SER A 114 20.90 -17.08 -2.18
N PRO A 115 21.74 -16.05 -2.40
CA PRO A 115 21.24 -14.69 -2.61
C PRO A 115 20.40 -14.54 -3.89
N VAL A 116 20.68 -15.30 -4.94
CA VAL A 116 19.84 -15.27 -6.16
C VAL A 116 18.42 -15.76 -5.86
N ILE A 117 18.28 -16.89 -5.17
CA ILE A 117 16.97 -17.40 -4.78
C ILE A 117 16.27 -16.42 -3.83
N LEU A 118 17.00 -15.83 -2.88
CA LEU A 118 16.47 -14.81 -1.97
C LEU A 118 15.84 -13.63 -2.75
N VAL A 119 16.54 -13.10 -3.76
CA VAL A 119 16.04 -12.02 -4.63
C VAL A 119 14.77 -12.46 -5.36
N LEU A 120 14.75 -13.66 -5.95
CA LEU A 120 13.58 -14.18 -6.68
C LEU A 120 12.36 -14.31 -5.75
N LEU A 121 12.54 -14.85 -4.55
CA LEU A 121 11.47 -14.97 -3.56
C LEU A 121 10.93 -13.59 -3.16
N ARG A 122 11.80 -12.59 -2.98
CA ARG A 122 11.41 -11.21 -2.69
C ARG A 122 10.65 -10.55 -3.85
N MET A 123 11.05 -10.81 -5.08
CA MET A 123 10.34 -10.35 -6.26
C MET A 123 8.91 -10.94 -6.33
N MET A 124 8.74 -12.23 -6.02
CA MET A 124 7.42 -12.87 -5.94
C MET A 124 6.53 -12.21 -4.89
N GLN A 125 7.06 -11.92 -3.70
CA GLN A 125 6.32 -11.19 -2.66
C GLN A 125 5.91 -9.79 -3.15
N GLY A 126 6.80 -9.08 -3.86
CA GLY A 126 6.51 -7.77 -4.43
C GLY A 126 5.34 -7.76 -5.40
N LEU A 127 5.25 -8.77 -6.28
CA LEU A 127 4.10 -8.96 -7.18
C LEU A 127 2.78 -9.05 -6.41
N SER A 128 2.76 -9.83 -5.33
CA SER A 128 1.56 -10.00 -4.49
C SER A 128 1.03 -8.67 -3.94
N VAL A 129 1.92 -7.84 -3.40
CA VAL A 129 1.55 -6.58 -2.72
C VAL A 129 0.95 -5.55 -3.67
N GLY A 130 1.40 -5.54 -4.94
CA GLY A 130 1.07 -4.48 -5.89
C GLY A 130 -0.43 -4.29 -6.14
N GLY A 131 -1.19 -5.38 -6.25
CA GLY A 131 -2.63 -5.30 -6.56
C GLY A 131 -3.53 -5.15 -5.34
N GLN A 132 -3.08 -5.60 -4.19
CA GLN A 132 -3.92 -5.77 -3.01
C GLN A 132 -4.26 -4.44 -2.32
N LEU A 133 -3.30 -3.52 -2.24
CA LEU A 133 -3.46 -2.25 -1.52
C LEU A 133 -4.51 -1.34 -2.18
N ALA A 134 -4.38 -1.11 -3.48
CA ALA A 134 -5.30 -0.25 -4.21
C ALA A 134 -6.74 -0.79 -4.20
N GLY A 135 -6.90 -2.11 -4.38
CA GLY A 135 -8.21 -2.77 -4.32
C GLY A 135 -8.93 -2.54 -3.01
N SER A 136 -8.20 -2.61 -1.92
CA SER A 136 -8.80 -2.44 -0.59
C SER A 136 -9.11 -0.99 -0.26
N TYR A 137 -8.26 -0.03 -0.67
CA TYR A 137 -8.55 1.39 -0.51
C TYR A 137 -9.82 1.77 -1.29
N VAL A 138 -9.87 1.44 -2.58
CA VAL A 138 -11.01 1.75 -3.44
C VAL A 138 -12.29 1.13 -2.87
N LEU A 139 -12.26 -0.17 -2.52
CA LEU A 139 -13.41 -0.87 -1.97
C LEU A 139 -13.91 -0.22 -0.66
N SER A 140 -12.99 0.06 0.28
CA SER A 140 -13.34 0.63 1.58
C SER A 140 -13.93 2.05 1.46
N ILE A 141 -13.40 2.87 0.56
CA ILE A 141 -13.81 4.26 0.40
C ILE A 141 -15.09 4.38 -0.42
N GLU A 142 -15.26 3.59 -1.49
CA GLU A 142 -16.50 3.59 -2.30
C GLU A 142 -17.74 3.16 -1.50
N GLN A 143 -17.57 2.19 -0.57
CA GLN A 143 -18.62 1.75 0.34
C GLN A 143 -18.89 2.73 1.49
N SER A 144 -18.08 3.78 1.61
CA SER A 144 -18.13 4.70 2.74
C SER A 144 -18.99 5.92 2.45
N SER A 145 -19.71 6.41 3.47
CA SER A 145 -20.32 7.72 3.46
C SER A 145 -19.24 8.81 3.30
N SER A 146 -19.52 9.87 2.56
CA SER A 146 -18.60 11.01 2.39
C SER A 146 -18.11 11.62 3.72
N LYS A 147 -18.92 11.48 4.78
CA LYS A 147 -18.62 12.00 6.13
C LYS A 147 -17.68 11.12 6.95
N THR A 148 -17.38 9.89 6.50
CA THR A 148 -16.60 8.90 7.27
C THR A 148 -15.49 8.26 6.45
N ARG A 149 -15.24 8.73 5.25
CA ARG A 149 -14.22 8.17 4.33
C ARG A 149 -12.81 8.25 4.91
N GLY A 150 -12.47 9.39 5.55
CA GLY A 150 -11.17 9.57 6.17
C GLY A 150 -10.91 8.56 7.28
N PHE A 151 -11.86 8.41 8.20
CA PHE A 151 -11.75 7.42 9.26
C PHE A 151 -11.70 5.98 8.72
N ARG A 152 -12.53 5.62 7.74
CA ARG A 152 -12.49 4.27 7.14
C ARG A 152 -11.21 4.01 6.37
N GLY A 153 -10.69 5.00 5.65
CA GLY A 153 -9.37 4.91 5.02
C GLY A 153 -8.25 4.70 6.02
N SER A 154 -8.27 5.45 7.14
CA SER A 154 -7.28 5.28 8.20
C SER A 154 -7.35 3.92 8.89
N VAL A 155 -8.50 3.25 8.95
CA VAL A 155 -8.62 1.87 9.45
C VAL A 155 -7.90 0.89 8.52
N CYS A 156 -7.95 1.10 7.19
CA CYS A 156 -7.17 0.29 6.24
C CYS A 156 -5.68 0.47 6.48
N ASP A 157 -5.20 1.71 6.63
CA ASP A 157 -3.80 2.00 6.92
C ASP A 157 -3.37 1.46 8.29
N ALA A 158 -4.18 1.66 9.32
CA ALA A 158 -3.94 1.12 10.66
C ALA A 158 -3.83 -0.42 10.65
N SER A 159 -4.62 -1.11 9.82
CA SER A 159 -4.52 -2.56 9.62
C SER A 159 -3.19 -2.95 8.98
N SER A 160 -2.75 -2.18 7.99
CA SER A 160 -1.45 -2.32 7.35
C SER A 160 -0.30 -2.13 8.35
N VAL A 161 -0.33 -1.07 9.16
CA VAL A 161 0.65 -0.79 10.21
C VAL A 161 0.61 -1.86 11.31
N GLY A 162 -0.55 -2.47 11.56
CA GLY A 162 -0.69 -3.62 12.45
C GLY A 162 0.17 -4.83 12.05
N GLY A 163 0.42 -5.01 10.74
CA GLY A 163 1.39 -5.99 10.24
C GLY A 163 2.83 -5.69 10.67
N PHE A 164 3.24 -4.41 10.62
CA PHE A 164 4.54 -3.96 11.15
C PHE A 164 4.64 -4.16 12.67
N LEU A 165 3.57 -3.85 13.40
CA LEU A 165 3.53 -4.07 14.85
C LEU A 165 3.71 -5.55 15.20
N LEU A 166 3.03 -6.45 14.47
CA LEU A 166 3.17 -7.88 14.66
C LEU A 166 4.59 -8.36 14.32
N ALA A 167 5.19 -7.86 13.24
CA ALA A 167 6.57 -8.18 12.87
C ALA A 167 7.55 -7.71 13.95
N SER A 168 7.40 -6.48 14.43
CA SER A 168 8.21 -5.94 15.53
C SER A 168 8.05 -6.78 16.81
N ALA A 169 6.82 -7.19 17.16
CA ALA A 169 6.57 -8.06 18.31
C ALA A 169 7.29 -9.41 18.18
N VAL A 170 7.18 -10.06 17.03
CA VAL A 170 7.79 -11.38 16.80
C VAL A 170 9.32 -11.27 16.79
N THR A 171 9.89 -10.28 16.09
CA THR A 171 11.36 -10.09 16.05
C THR A 171 11.91 -9.71 17.42
N THR A 172 11.24 -8.82 18.16
CA THR A 172 11.63 -8.47 19.55
C THR A 172 11.59 -9.70 20.46
N THR A 173 10.56 -10.54 20.34
CA THR A 173 10.44 -11.77 21.14
C THR A 173 11.60 -12.72 20.83
N VAL A 174 11.90 -12.95 19.55
CA VAL A 174 13.02 -13.82 19.15
C VAL A 174 14.34 -13.29 19.70
N ARG A 175 14.64 -12.00 19.54
CA ARG A 175 15.89 -11.38 20.04
C ARG A 175 15.95 -11.24 21.55
N SER A 176 14.80 -11.32 22.25
CA SER A 176 14.77 -11.31 23.73
C SER A 176 14.95 -12.69 24.33
N THR A 177 14.60 -13.75 23.61
CA THR A 177 14.66 -15.13 24.08
C THR A 177 15.94 -15.86 23.66
N LEU A 178 16.58 -15.43 22.56
CA LEU A 178 17.79 -16.03 22.00
C LEU A 178 19.01 -15.11 22.21
N THR A 179 20.20 -15.71 22.25
CA THR A 179 21.45 -14.94 22.23
C THR A 179 21.70 -14.37 20.84
N GLU A 180 22.50 -13.30 20.73
CA GLU A 180 22.85 -12.67 19.43
C GLU A 180 23.43 -13.71 18.46
N GLU A 181 24.32 -14.62 18.94
CA GLU A 181 24.86 -15.72 18.14
C GLU A 181 23.79 -16.69 17.65
N GLN A 182 22.80 -17.00 18.48
CA GLN A 182 21.68 -17.88 18.09
C GLN A 182 20.75 -17.19 17.08
N VAL A 183 20.50 -15.88 17.25
CA VAL A 183 19.69 -15.11 16.31
C VAL A 183 20.36 -15.10 14.94
N ASP A 184 21.67 -14.83 14.87
CA ASP A 184 22.43 -14.80 13.62
C ASP A 184 22.54 -16.19 12.97
N ALA A 185 22.74 -17.25 13.75
CA ALA A 185 22.89 -18.60 13.22
C ALA A 185 21.58 -19.17 12.64
N TRP A 186 20.47 -19.05 13.36
CA TRP A 186 19.19 -19.66 12.97
C TRP A 186 17.93 -18.88 13.39
N GLY A 187 18.00 -18.07 14.44
CA GLY A 187 16.85 -17.40 15.04
C GLY A 187 16.13 -16.44 14.07
N TRP A 188 16.87 -15.84 13.14
CA TRP A 188 16.31 -14.97 12.10
C TRP A 188 15.30 -15.69 11.18
N ARG A 189 15.30 -17.03 11.14
CA ARG A 189 14.35 -17.83 10.35
C ARG A 189 12.97 -17.88 10.97
N VAL A 190 12.88 -17.80 12.31
CA VAL A 190 11.64 -17.97 13.07
C VAL A 190 10.56 -16.97 12.64
N PRO A 191 10.82 -15.65 12.51
CA PRO A 191 9.83 -14.71 12.04
C PRO A 191 9.31 -15.00 10.62
N PHE A 192 10.13 -15.51 9.71
CA PHE A 192 9.68 -15.93 8.38
C PHE A 192 8.80 -17.17 8.44
N LEU A 193 9.16 -18.16 9.25
CA LEU A 193 8.39 -19.38 9.45
C LEU A 193 7.07 -19.13 10.21
N PHE A 194 6.96 -18.04 10.97
CA PHE A 194 5.71 -17.63 11.60
C PHE A 194 4.59 -17.37 10.58
N SER A 195 4.92 -17.03 9.34
CA SER A 195 3.97 -16.91 8.24
C SER A 195 3.21 -18.23 7.98
N LEU A 196 3.77 -19.39 8.34
CA LEU A 196 3.09 -20.68 8.30
C LEU A 196 1.86 -20.74 9.21
N LEU A 197 1.89 -20.02 10.33
CA LEU A 197 0.75 -19.91 11.24
C LEU A 197 -0.26 -18.84 10.79
N LEU A 198 0.22 -17.78 10.18
CA LEU A 198 -0.65 -16.69 9.69
C LEU A 198 -1.47 -17.11 8.47
N ALA A 199 -0.90 -17.87 7.54
CA ALA A 199 -1.55 -18.23 6.29
C ALA A 199 -2.87 -19.00 6.45
N PRO A 200 -2.96 -20.08 7.26
CA PRO A 200 -4.22 -20.79 7.47
C PRO A 200 -5.29 -19.92 8.13
N ALA A 201 -4.90 -19.07 9.10
CA ALA A 201 -5.83 -18.17 9.77
C ALA A 201 -6.44 -17.16 8.78
N LEU A 202 -5.60 -16.59 7.92
CA LEU A 202 -6.04 -15.63 6.89
C LEU A 202 -6.85 -16.30 5.79
N TYR A 203 -6.43 -17.49 5.33
CA TYR A 203 -7.20 -18.28 4.38
C TYR A 203 -8.59 -18.57 4.93
N PHE A 204 -8.70 -18.99 6.19
CA PHE A 204 -9.98 -19.23 6.84
C PHE A 204 -10.85 -17.98 6.91
N ILE A 205 -10.28 -16.81 7.26
CA ILE A 205 -11.01 -15.53 7.30
C ILE A 205 -11.50 -15.16 5.90
N VAL A 206 -10.66 -15.26 4.87
CA VAL A 206 -11.02 -14.88 3.49
C VAL A 206 -11.97 -15.88 2.86
N SER A 207 -11.80 -17.19 3.11
CA SER A 207 -12.67 -18.23 2.57
C SER A 207 -14.11 -18.17 3.12
N ASN A 208 -14.26 -17.80 4.40
CA ASN A 208 -15.55 -17.66 5.05
C ASN A 208 -16.18 -16.25 4.88
N ALA A 209 -15.44 -15.30 4.34
CA ALA A 209 -16.02 -14.01 3.99
C ALA A 209 -17.03 -14.23 2.85
N GLU A 210 -18.28 -13.85 3.10
CA GLU A 210 -19.31 -13.84 2.05
C GLU A 210 -18.82 -12.99 0.89
N GLU A 211 -18.93 -13.50 -0.31
CA GLU A 211 -18.80 -12.68 -1.50
C GLU A 211 -19.81 -11.55 -1.37
N SER A 212 -19.34 -10.31 -1.29
CA SER A 212 -20.18 -9.18 -0.92
C SER A 212 -21.36 -9.09 -1.89
N LYS A 213 -22.56 -8.78 -1.37
CA LYS A 213 -23.75 -8.44 -2.17
C LYS A 213 -23.45 -7.43 -3.28
N PHE A 214 -22.42 -6.61 -3.08
CA PHE A 214 -21.85 -5.69 -4.06
C PHE A 214 -21.30 -6.39 -5.32
N TRP A 215 -20.86 -7.67 -5.23
CA TRP A 215 -20.41 -8.43 -6.41
C TRP A 215 -21.57 -8.97 -7.23
N SER A 216 -22.64 -9.43 -6.59
CA SER A 216 -23.84 -9.85 -7.33
C SER A 216 -24.51 -8.66 -8.00
N GLU A 217 -24.59 -7.52 -7.31
CA GLU A 217 -25.09 -6.27 -7.88
C GLU A 217 -24.18 -5.72 -8.97
N ARG A 218 -22.85 -5.86 -8.83
CA ARG A 218 -21.88 -5.45 -9.84
C ARG A 218 -21.73 -6.45 -10.99
N ALA A 219 -21.99 -7.74 -10.78
CA ALA A 219 -22.12 -8.71 -11.86
C ALA A 219 -23.35 -8.40 -12.74
N GLU A 220 -24.46 -8.01 -12.12
CA GLU A 220 -25.63 -7.51 -12.83
C GLU A 220 -25.36 -6.15 -13.51
N GLN A 221 -24.59 -5.27 -12.88
CA GLN A 221 -24.13 -4.01 -13.47
C GLN A 221 -23.13 -4.24 -14.61
N LYS A 222 -22.18 -5.19 -14.47
CA LYS A 222 -21.24 -5.57 -15.53
C LYS A 222 -22.00 -6.09 -16.78
N GLU A 223 -22.97 -6.95 -16.59
CA GLU A 223 -23.79 -7.43 -17.71
C GLU A 223 -24.53 -6.28 -18.41
N THR A 224 -24.92 -5.26 -17.63
CA THR A 224 -25.54 -4.03 -18.15
C THR A 224 -24.51 -3.09 -18.77
N GLU A 225 -23.30 -2.99 -18.20
CA GLU A 225 -22.19 -2.21 -18.74
C GLU A 225 -21.57 -2.86 -19.98
N GLU A 226 -21.53 -4.19 -20.08
CA GLU A 226 -21.11 -4.92 -21.29
C GLU A 226 -22.07 -4.65 -22.44
N LEU A 227 -23.38 -4.61 -22.16
CA LEU A 227 -24.38 -4.22 -23.17
C LEU A 227 -24.25 -2.73 -23.60
N ILE A 228 -23.74 -1.88 -22.74
CA ILE A 228 -23.45 -0.47 -23.06
C ILE A 228 -22.10 -0.37 -23.79
N ARG A 229 -21.09 -1.18 -23.40
CA ARG A 229 -19.75 -1.24 -24.03
C ARG A 229 -19.76 -1.82 -25.43
N GLU A 230 -20.66 -2.78 -25.76
CA GLU A 230 -20.84 -3.24 -27.14
C GLU A 230 -21.21 -2.13 -28.11
N ASN A 231 -21.78 -1.03 -27.59
CA ASN A 231 -22.12 0.16 -28.38
C ASN A 231 -21.06 1.29 -28.35
N GLU A 232 -20.07 1.22 -27.43
CA GLU A 232 -18.98 2.21 -27.33
C GLU A 232 -17.64 1.46 -27.18
N LYS A 233 -17.11 0.96 -28.31
CA LYS A 233 -15.76 0.39 -28.37
C LYS A 233 -14.70 1.43 -28.02
N SER A 234 -14.34 1.53 -26.73
CA SER A 234 -13.00 1.95 -26.33
C SER A 234 -12.24 0.72 -25.88
N ASP A 235 -11.63 0.03 -26.84
CA ASP A 235 -10.79 -1.16 -26.63
C ASP A 235 -9.44 -0.85 -25.95
N ARG A 236 -9.29 0.34 -25.36
CA ARG A 236 -8.01 0.76 -24.77
C ARG A 236 -7.89 0.27 -23.34
N PRO A 237 -6.75 -0.37 -22.96
CA PRO A 237 -6.47 -0.72 -21.57
C PRO A 237 -6.56 0.53 -20.67
N ALA A 238 -7.07 0.40 -19.45
CA ALA A 238 -7.22 1.52 -18.50
C ALA A 238 -5.88 2.23 -18.21
N VAL A 239 -4.77 1.48 -18.27
CA VAL A 239 -3.41 2.03 -18.16
C VAL A 239 -3.12 3.03 -19.29
N VAL A 240 -3.48 2.70 -20.54
CA VAL A 240 -3.27 3.58 -21.69
C VAL A 240 -4.14 4.84 -21.57
N ASP A 241 -5.37 4.68 -21.10
CA ASP A 241 -6.28 5.80 -20.88
C ASP A 241 -5.79 6.75 -19.77
N LEU A 242 -5.11 6.23 -18.75
CA LEU A 242 -4.50 7.05 -17.70
C LEU A 242 -3.46 8.03 -18.27
N PHE A 243 -2.72 7.62 -19.30
CA PHE A 243 -1.71 8.46 -19.97
C PHE A 243 -2.23 9.24 -21.18
N SER A 244 -3.48 9.07 -21.58
CA SER A 244 -4.03 9.67 -22.80
C SER A 244 -4.22 11.20 -22.70
N SER A 245 -4.53 11.74 -21.51
CA SER A 245 -4.83 13.15 -21.28
C SER A 245 -3.73 13.85 -20.50
N PRO A 246 -3.31 15.10 -20.90
CA PRO A 246 -2.39 15.91 -20.11
C PRO A 246 -2.86 16.16 -18.68
N PHE A 247 -4.18 16.29 -18.46
CA PHE A 247 -4.77 16.45 -17.14
C PHE A 247 -4.53 15.22 -16.27
N ARG A 248 -4.82 13.99 -16.78
CA ARG A 248 -4.62 12.74 -16.05
C ARG A 248 -3.15 12.50 -15.72
N ARG A 249 -2.24 12.75 -16.66
CA ARG A 249 -0.78 12.68 -16.43
C ARG A 249 -0.33 13.63 -15.32
N ARG A 250 -0.85 14.86 -15.29
CA ARG A 250 -0.56 15.82 -14.23
C ARG A 250 -1.10 15.37 -12.89
N GLN A 251 -2.31 14.81 -12.81
CA GLN A 251 -2.89 14.26 -11.58
C GLN A 251 -2.05 13.09 -11.07
N LEU A 252 -1.64 12.18 -11.94
CA LEU A 252 -0.80 11.04 -11.59
C LEU A 252 0.57 11.51 -11.05
N ALA A 253 1.23 12.44 -11.75
CA ALA A 253 2.50 13.02 -11.30
C ALA A 253 2.35 13.75 -9.95
N GLY A 254 1.25 14.47 -9.75
CA GLY A 254 0.91 15.12 -8.49
C GLY A 254 0.67 14.13 -7.37
N CYS A 255 -0.03 13.02 -7.63
CA CYS A 255 -0.22 11.93 -6.68
C CYS A 255 1.12 11.32 -6.27
N ILE A 256 1.96 10.91 -7.24
CA ILE A 256 3.29 10.34 -6.99
C ILE A 256 4.15 11.31 -6.17
N GLY A 257 4.19 12.60 -6.57
CA GLY A 257 4.97 13.61 -5.88
C GLY A 257 4.47 13.89 -4.46
N THR A 258 3.17 13.87 -4.22
CA THR A 258 2.61 14.03 -2.86
C THR A 258 2.96 12.86 -1.95
N LEU A 259 3.01 11.64 -2.49
CA LEU A 259 3.32 10.42 -1.77
C LEU A 259 4.82 10.22 -1.47
N CYS A 260 5.72 10.98 -2.10
CA CYS A 260 7.16 10.71 -2.00
C CYS A 260 7.67 10.86 -0.55
N ALA A 261 7.32 11.94 0.14
CA ALA A 261 7.73 12.14 1.53
C ALA A 261 7.06 11.14 2.49
N THR A 262 5.76 10.87 2.30
CA THR A 262 5.01 9.96 3.17
C THR A 262 5.57 8.55 3.10
N SER A 263 5.79 8.04 1.88
CA SER A 263 6.36 6.70 1.67
C SER A 263 7.77 6.59 2.25
N SER A 264 8.63 7.58 1.98
CA SER A 264 10.00 7.58 2.52
C SER A 264 10.03 7.68 4.04
N SER A 265 9.23 8.58 4.61
CA SER A 265 9.15 8.79 6.07
C SER A 265 8.69 7.54 6.82
N PHE A 266 7.73 6.81 6.26
CA PHE A 266 7.22 5.57 6.86
C PHE A 266 8.34 4.52 6.99
N TYR A 267 9.07 4.26 5.90
CA TYR A 267 10.14 3.25 5.92
C TYR A 267 11.40 3.74 6.66
N MET A 268 11.65 5.05 6.69
CA MET A 268 12.70 5.61 7.56
C MET A 268 12.38 5.36 9.02
N LEU A 269 11.18 5.75 9.46
CA LEU A 269 10.82 5.74 10.87
C LEU A 269 10.72 4.32 11.44
N PHE A 270 10.03 3.40 10.73
CA PHE A 270 9.66 2.09 11.30
C PHE A 270 10.56 0.94 10.87
N LEU A 271 11.35 1.10 9.81
CA LEU A 271 12.19 0.03 9.30
C LEU A 271 13.68 0.36 9.44
N TRP A 272 14.08 1.56 9.03
CA TRP A 272 15.49 1.93 9.02
C TRP A 272 15.98 2.48 10.37
N THR A 273 15.16 3.26 11.10
CA THR A 273 15.57 3.84 12.38
C THR A 273 16.00 2.82 13.44
N PRO A 274 15.33 1.65 13.62
CA PRO A 274 15.85 0.62 14.52
C PRO A 274 17.26 0.15 14.16
N VAL A 275 17.53 -0.08 12.88
CA VAL A 275 18.85 -0.47 12.36
C VAL A 275 19.86 0.67 12.51
N TYR A 276 19.43 1.91 12.31
CA TYR A 276 20.26 3.09 12.52
C TYR A 276 20.73 3.23 13.96
N LEU A 277 19.83 3.09 14.93
CA LEU A 277 20.16 3.24 16.34
C LEU A 277 21.04 2.10 16.88
N SER A 278 20.88 0.88 16.35
CA SER A 278 21.65 -0.28 16.82
C SER A 278 22.92 -0.52 16.02
N GLU A 279 22.81 -0.76 14.71
CA GLU A 279 23.94 -1.21 13.88
C GLU A 279 24.81 -0.05 13.40
N LEU A 280 24.18 1.07 12.98
CA LEU A 280 24.94 2.16 12.37
C LEU A 280 25.54 3.10 13.43
N ARG A 281 24.79 3.42 14.47
CA ARG A 281 25.25 4.31 15.55
C ARG A 281 25.71 3.56 16.80
N GLY A 282 25.30 2.32 17.01
CA GLY A 282 25.64 1.56 18.23
C GLY A 282 25.14 2.21 19.53
N ILE A 283 24.11 3.06 19.47
CA ILE A 283 23.56 3.79 20.63
C ILE A 283 22.90 2.83 21.62
N MET A 284 22.22 1.80 21.10
CA MET A 284 21.51 0.80 21.89
C MET A 284 21.64 -0.58 21.25
N LYS A 285 21.34 -1.63 22.03
CA LYS A 285 21.28 -2.98 21.49
C LYS A 285 20.09 -3.14 20.55
N GLN A 286 20.19 -4.02 19.55
CA GLN A 286 19.13 -4.24 18.57
C GLN A 286 17.79 -4.59 19.20
N LYS A 287 17.78 -5.41 20.27
CA LYS A 287 16.54 -5.75 21.02
C LYS A 287 15.86 -4.54 21.66
N GLU A 288 16.64 -3.55 22.09
CA GLU A 288 16.13 -2.31 22.71
C GLU A 288 15.55 -1.40 21.63
N ALA A 289 16.20 -1.32 20.46
CA ALA A 289 15.70 -0.59 19.31
C ALA A 289 14.39 -1.19 18.78
N ASP A 290 14.27 -2.51 18.72
CA ASP A 290 13.04 -3.20 18.31
C ASP A 290 11.91 -2.98 19.32
N LEU A 291 12.21 -3.02 20.63
CA LEU A 291 11.22 -2.75 21.67
C LEU A 291 10.71 -1.31 21.60
N LEU A 292 11.64 -0.35 21.40
CA LEU A 292 11.28 1.05 21.18
C LEU A 292 10.38 1.21 19.95
N ASN A 293 10.75 0.58 18.84
CA ASN A 293 9.97 0.58 17.60
C ASN A 293 8.58 -0.03 17.80
N PHE A 294 8.46 -1.12 18.56
CA PHE A 294 7.16 -1.73 18.89
C PHE A 294 6.21 -0.75 19.58
N PHE A 295 6.69 0.00 20.58
CA PHE A 295 5.88 1.01 21.26
C PHE A 295 5.53 2.19 20.33
N VAL A 296 6.49 2.67 19.56
CA VAL A 296 6.28 3.78 18.61
C VAL A 296 5.25 3.41 17.55
N VAL A 297 5.34 2.21 16.96
CA VAL A 297 4.37 1.71 15.97
C VAL A 297 2.98 1.57 16.61
N GLY A 298 2.90 1.06 17.84
CA GLY A 298 1.63 0.94 18.57
C GLY A 298 0.93 2.28 18.77
N ILE A 299 1.66 3.30 19.22
CA ILE A 299 1.14 4.66 19.40
C ILE A 299 0.82 5.31 18.04
N TYR A 300 1.64 5.08 17.04
CA TYR A 300 1.41 5.59 15.68
C TYR A 300 0.08 5.12 15.09
N ILE A 301 -0.34 3.87 15.32
CA ILE A 301 -1.67 3.38 14.91
C ILE A 301 -2.77 4.29 15.46
N MET A 302 -2.67 4.70 16.72
CA MET A 302 -3.66 5.60 17.33
C MET A 302 -3.64 6.98 16.66
N PHE A 303 -2.45 7.50 16.34
CA PHE A 303 -2.32 8.78 15.62
C PHE A 303 -2.93 8.72 14.22
N VAL A 304 -2.74 7.62 13.47
CA VAL A 304 -3.33 7.43 12.13
C VAL A 304 -4.86 7.42 12.21
N LEU A 305 -5.45 6.67 13.15
CA LEU A 305 -6.90 6.63 13.36
C LEU A 305 -7.46 8.00 13.75
N PHE A 306 -6.77 8.70 14.65
CA PHE A 306 -7.12 10.06 15.05
C PHE A 306 -7.07 11.04 13.86
N ALA A 307 -6.00 11.01 13.06
CA ALA A 307 -5.85 11.87 11.90
C ALA A 307 -6.91 11.58 10.82
N GLY A 308 -7.27 10.31 10.60
CA GLY A 308 -8.34 9.93 9.70
C GLY A 308 -9.71 10.47 10.15
N TRP A 309 -10.03 10.33 11.44
CA TRP A 309 -11.23 10.93 12.03
C TRP A 309 -11.20 12.46 11.95
N LEU A 310 -10.06 13.07 12.25
CA LEU A 310 -9.89 14.52 12.17
C LEU A 310 -10.12 15.03 10.73
N SER A 311 -9.64 14.30 9.72
CA SER A 311 -9.79 14.67 8.31
C SER A 311 -11.24 14.74 7.86
N ASP A 312 -12.14 13.98 8.48
CA ASP A 312 -13.59 14.03 8.19
C ASP A 312 -14.27 15.30 8.75
N LYS A 313 -13.56 16.08 9.60
CA LYS A 313 -14.02 17.37 10.14
C LYS A 313 -13.55 18.57 9.31
N PHE A 314 -12.54 18.40 8.46
CA PHE A 314 -12.05 19.47 7.60
C PHE A 314 -12.92 19.59 6.34
N PRO A 315 -13.08 20.80 5.80
CA PRO A 315 -13.77 21.02 4.53
C PRO A 315 -13.12 20.27 3.37
N HIS A 316 -11.78 20.26 3.35
CA HIS A 316 -10.98 19.55 2.35
C HIS A 316 -9.91 18.70 3.03
N ARG A 317 -9.81 17.42 2.68
CA ARG A 317 -8.79 16.51 3.22
C ARG A 317 -7.37 16.97 2.92
N MET A 318 -7.18 17.64 1.77
CA MET A 318 -5.90 18.23 1.38
C MET A 318 -5.36 19.22 2.41
N ASP A 319 -6.22 19.87 3.19
CA ASP A 319 -5.78 20.86 4.18
C ASP A 319 -5.00 20.18 5.32
N LEU A 320 -5.42 18.98 5.74
CA LEU A 320 -4.70 18.22 6.75
C LEU A 320 -3.35 17.71 6.22
N LEU A 321 -3.28 17.29 4.93
CA LEU A 321 -2.02 16.94 4.29
C LEU A 321 -1.06 18.15 4.22
N ARG A 322 -1.60 19.33 3.90
CA ARG A 322 -0.84 20.59 3.86
C ARG A 322 -0.32 21.02 5.22
N ILE A 323 -0.96 20.62 6.31
CA ILE A 323 -0.49 20.85 7.70
C ILE A 323 0.59 19.81 8.06
N GLY A 324 0.37 18.54 7.74
CA GLY A 324 1.28 17.46 8.12
C GLY A 324 2.62 17.49 7.39
N LEU A 325 2.64 17.86 6.09
CA LEU A 325 3.87 17.87 5.29
C LEU A 325 4.93 18.86 5.80
N PRO A 326 4.64 20.13 6.12
CA PRO A 326 5.58 21.01 6.80
C PRO A 326 6.06 20.45 8.14
N GLY A 327 5.17 19.75 8.86
CA GLY A 327 5.54 19.03 10.08
C GLY A 327 6.63 17.98 9.81
N ILE A 328 6.51 17.18 8.76
CA ILE A 328 7.52 16.18 8.36
C ILE A 328 8.86 16.87 8.02
N ILE A 329 8.83 18.00 7.28
CA ILE A 329 10.04 18.75 6.87
C ILE A 329 10.87 19.15 8.10
N VAL A 330 10.21 19.56 9.17
CA VAL A 330 10.88 19.99 10.41
C VAL A 330 11.16 18.81 11.34
N ALA A 331 10.19 17.91 11.53
CA ALA A 331 10.27 16.83 12.50
C ALA A 331 11.35 15.79 12.14
N CYS A 332 11.68 15.58 10.87
CA CYS A 332 12.64 14.57 10.51
C CYS A 332 14.08 14.94 10.90
N PRO A 333 14.64 16.11 10.53
CA PRO A 333 15.98 16.48 11.00
C PRO A 333 16.03 16.70 12.52
N THR A 334 14.97 17.22 13.15
CA THR A 334 14.93 17.37 14.62
C THR A 334 14.93 16.00 15.32
N MET A 335 14.32 14.97 14.74
CA MET A 335 14.39 13.60 15.27
C MET A 335 15.84 13.12 15.35
N PHE A 336 16.65 13.31 14.30
CA PHE A 336 18.06 12.95 14.31
C PHE A 336 18.87 13.77 15.30
N GLY A 337 18.58 15.07 15.43
CA GLY A 337 19.20 15.93 16.45
C GLY A 337 18.88 15.47 17.89
N MET A 338 17.66 15.01 18.14
CA MET A 338 17.24 14.49 19.44
C MET A 338 17.88 13.14 19.78
N PHE A 339 18.36 12.37 18.81
CA PHE A 339 19.11 11.14 19.07
C PHE A 339 20.47 11.37 19.74
N GLU A 340 20.96 12.60 19.77
CA GLU A 340 22.17 12.97 20.53
C GLU A 340 21.89 13.20 22.04
N CYS A 341 20.63 13.14 22.48
CA CYS A 341 20.25 13.38 23.89
C CYS A 341 20.55 12.21 24.84
N GLU A 342 21.09 11.08 24.37
CA GLU A 342 21.49 9.90 25.13
C GLU A 342 20.43 9.39 26.15
N SER A 343 19.15 9.57 25.83
CA SER A 343 18.03 9.21 26.70
C SER A 343 17.01 8.35 25.97
N TRP A 344 16.62 7.22 26.55
CA TRP A 344 15.57 6.37 25.99
C TRP A 344 14.25 7.12 25.75
N VAL A 345 13.88 7.99 26.69
CA VAL A 345 12.70 8.87 26.56
C VAL A 345 12.89 9.86 25.42
N GLY A 346 14.11 10.42 25.27
CA GLY A 346 14.45 11.32 24.17
C GLY A 346 14.30 10.62 22.80
N TYR A 347 14.77 9.38 22.67
CA TYR A 347 14.62 8.60 21.43
C TYR A 347 13.16 8.29 21.10
N MET A 348 12.36 7.98 22.12
CA MET A 348 10.92 7.73 21.95
C MET A 348 10.20 9.01 21.52
N LEU A 349 10.42 10.14 22.20
CA LEU A 349 9.80 11.42 21.87
C LEU A 349 10.20 11.91 20.46
N ALA A 350 11.47 11.72 20.06
CA ALA A 350 11.97 12.03 18.74
C ALA A 350 11.21 11.28 17.64
N GLN A 351 10.97 9.99 17.84
CA GLN A 351 10.22 9.18 16.89
C GLN A 351 8.71 9.48 16.92
N LEU A 352 8.14 9.75 18.10
CA LEU A 352 6.71 10.06 18.23
C LEU A 352 6.34 11.42 17.60
N GLN A 353 7.18 12.45 17.72
CA GLN A 353 6.93 13.73 17.03
C GLN A 353 6.90 13.55 15.51
N MET A 354 7.87 12.79 14.97
CA MET A 354 7.90 12.47 13.54
C MET A 354 6.70 11.61 13.14
N GLY A 355 6.37 10.60 13.96
CA GLY A 355 5.21 9.73 13.76
C GLY A 355 3.89 10.50 13.77
N PHE A 356 3.73 11.49 14.65
CA PHE A 356 2.54 12.34 14.68
C PHE A 356 2.39 13.16 13.40
N CYS A 357 3.46 13.83 12.94
CA CYS A 357 3.43 14.58 11.69
C CYS A 357 3.14 13.68 10.48
N LEU A 358 3.74 12.49 10.44
CA LEU A 358 3.47 11.49 9.41
C LEU A 358 2.01 11.01 9.45
N ALA A 359 1.44 10.78 10.63
CA ALA A 359 0.07 10.34 10.78
C ALA A 359 -0.95 11.36 10.29
N LEU A 360 -0.68 12.68 10.43
CA LEU A 360 -1.54 13.73 9.87
C LEU A 360 -1.64 13.66 8.35
N VAL A 361 -0.61 13.14 7.68
CA VAL A 361 -0.63 12.89 6.23
C VAL A 361 -1.21 11.51 5.90
N GLN A 362 -0.77 10.47 6.61
CA GLN A 362 -1.14 9.07 6.33
C GLN A 362 -2.62 8.78 6.64
N GLY A 363 -3.19 9.34 7.71
CA GLY A 363 -4.57 9.06 8.11
C GLY A 363 -5.62 9.39 7.03
N PRO A 364 -5.61 10.57 6.41
CA PRO A 364 -6.51 10.91 5.31
C PRO A 364 -6.10 10.34 3.95
N LEU A 365 -4.89 9.77 3.81
CA LEU A 365 -4.24 9.48 2.54
C LEU A 365 -5.05 8.54 1.65
N ALA A 366 -5.52 7.41 2.18
CA ALA A 366 -6.29 6.43 1.42
C ALA A 366 -7.58 7.04 0.84
N ALA A 367 -8.29 7.84 1.64
CA ALA A 367 -9.48 8.54 1.19
C ALA A 367 -9.15 9.60 0.12
N TRP A 368 -8.09 10.37 0.32
CA TRP A 368 -7.63 11.38 -0.62
C TRP A 368 -7.21 10.78 -1.97
N GLU A 369 -6.43 9.69 -1.96
CA GLU A 369 -6.01 9.01 -3.20
C GLU A 369 -7.21 8.54 -4.03
N VAL A 370 -8.21 7.93 -3.40
CA VAL A 370 -9.41 7.48 -4.11
C VAL A 370 -10.25 8.65 -4.59
N GLU A 371 -10.46 9.68 -3.74
CA GLU A 371 -11.21 10.88 -4.10
C GLU A 371 -10.59 11.65 -5.28
N LEU A 372 -9.27 11.59 -5.45
CA LEU A 372 -8.55 12.19 -6.56
C LEU A 372 -9.02 11.66 -7.94
N TRP A 373 -9.44 10.38 -7.99
CA TRP A 373 -9.88 9.70 -9.20
C TRP A 373 -11.39 9.51 -9.30
N MET A 374 -12.18 9.94 -8.30
CA MET A 374 -13.64 9.76 -8.30
C MET A 374 -14.36 10.47 -9.46
N ALA A 375 -13.72 11.46 -10.08
CA ALA A 375 -14.25 12.12 -11.28
C ALA A 375 -14.32 11.18 -12.50
N ASP A 376 -13.51 10.11 -12.49
CA ASP A 376 -13.46 9.10 -13.54
C ASP A 376 -13.43 7.70 -12.89
N PRO A 377 -14.60 7.14 -12.54
CA PRO A 377 -14.69 5.88 -11.81
C PRO A 377 -14.05 4.70 -12.53
N THR A 378 -13.94 4.75 -13.85
CA THR A 378 -13.29 3.69 -14.67
C THR A 378 -11.78 3.65 -14.47
N LEU A 379 -11.18 4.74 -13.98
CA LEU A 379 -9.75 4.88 -13.72
C LEU A 379 -9.39 4.93 -12.23
N SER A 380 -10.39 4.91 -11.34
CA SER A 380 -10.18 5.04 -9.89
C SER A 380 -9.22 3.98 -9.37
N PHE A 381 -9.46 2.70 -9.69
CA PHE A 381 -8.56 1.61 -9.29
C PHE A 381 -7.17 1.76 -9.92
N THR A 382 -7.09 1.93 -11.23
CA THR A 382 -5.81 2.00 -11.97
C THR A 382 -4.97 3.21 -11.54
N GLY A 383 -5.62 4.36 -11.32
CA GLY A 383 -4.96 5.58 -10.88
C GLY A 383 -4.34 5.46 -9.49
N VAL A 384 -5.09 4.90 -8.52
CA VAL A 384 -4.59 4.61 -7.18
C VAL A 384 -3.49 3.55 -7.24
N ALA A 385 -3.71 2.44 -7.96
CA ALA A 385 -2.77 1.33 -8.04
C ALA A 385 -1.41 1.77 -8.61
N ILE A 386 -1.41 2.50 -9.71
CA ILE A 386 -0.17 2.98 -10.33
C ILE A 386 0.45 4.09 -9.51
N GLY A 387 -0.33 5.11 -9.09
CA GLY A 387 0.18 6.24 -8.33
C GLY A 387 0.86 5.82 -7.03
N HIS A 388 0.16 5.03 -6.21
CA HIS A 388 0.67 4.55 -4.93
C HIS A 388 1.87 3.61 -5.09
N ASN A 389 1.79 2.60 -5.98
CA ASN A 389 2.88 1.63 -6.13
C ASN A 389 4.13 2.23 -6.75
N VAL A 390 4.01 3.15 -7.71
CA VAL A 390 5.16 3.86 -8.29
C VAL A 390 5.82 4.76 -7.23
N ALA A 391 5.05 5.54 -6.47
CA ALA A 391 5.59 6.35 -5.38
C ALA A 391 6.27 5.50 -4.31
N SER A 392 5.61 4.42 -3.87
CA SER A 392 6.17 3.50 -2.87
C SER A 392 7.44 2.81 -3.38
N THR A 393 7.53 2.47 -4.67
CA THR A 393 8.70 1.83 -5.27
C THR A 393 9.87 2.80 -5.31
N ILE A 394 9.66 3.99 -5.89
CA ILE A 394 10.75 4.96 -6.12
C ILE A 394 11.23 5.55 -4.80
N PHE A 395 10.34 5.88 -3.88
CA PHE A 395 10.69 6.62 -2.67
C PHE A 395 10.70 5.75 -1.40
N GLY A 396 9.73 4.87 -1.24
CA GLY A 396 9.65 4.00 -0.07
C GLY A 396 10.65 2.85 -0.10
N GLY A 397 10.70 2.10 -1.21
CA GLY A 397 11.59 0.94 -1.37
C GLY A 397 13.07 1.30 -1.43
N THR A 398 13.41 2.46 -2.00
CA THR A 398 14.81 2.94 -2.06
C THR A 398 15.27 3.58 -0.76
N MET A 399 14.34 4.01 0.10
CA MET A 399 14.66 4.83 1.26
C MET A 399 15.70 4.21 2.20
N PRO A 400 15.60 2.93 2.65
CA PRO A 400 16.58 2.36 3.54
C PRO A 400 17.98 2.29 2.90
N LEU A 401 18.03 1.97 1.61
CA LEU A 401 19.27 1.92 0.83
C LEU A 401 19.91 3.31 0.72
N VAL A 402 19.13 4.32 0.33
CA VAL A 402 19.59 5.70 0.18
C VAL A 402 20.05 6.28 1.51
N ALA A 403 19.27 6.06 2.59
CA ALA A 403 19.64 6.56 3.92
C ALA A 403 20.93 5.91 4.44
N THR A 404 21.11 4.60 4.24
CA THR A 404 22.34 3.89 4.61
C THR A 404 23.53 4.43 3.82
N PHE A 405 23.39 4.62 2.52
CA PHE A 405 24.44 5.21 1.69
C PHE A 405 24.81 6.63 2.13
N LEU A 406 23.78 7.46 2.36
CA LEU A 406 23.99 8.85 2.82
C LEU A 406 24.66 8.90 4.20
N TYR A 407 24.29 8.00 5.10
CA TYR A 407 24.92 7.89 6.41
C TYR A 407 26.41 7.56 6.31
N TYR A 408 26.80 6.54 5.55
CA TYR A 408 28.21 6.20 5.38
C TYR A 408 29.02 7.33 4.75
N ARG A 409 28.45 8.01 3.75
CA ARG A 409 29.09 9.21 3.17
C ARG A 409 29.24 10.35 4.18
N ALA A 410 28.26 10.51 5.06
CA ALA A 410 28.33 11.49 6.14
C ALA A 410 29.44 11.17 7.14
N VAL A 411 29.59 9.90 7.53
CA VAL A 411 30.66 9.42 8.40
C VAL A 411 32.05 9.61 7.75
N ASP A 412 32.19 9.35 6.45
CA ASP A 412 33.42 9.61 5.73
C ASP A 412 33.84 11.09 5.76
N ILE A 413 32.87 12.00 5.61
CA ILE A 413 33.09 13.44 5.69
C ILE A 413 33.47 13.86 7.12
N GLU A 414 32.81 13.30 8.13
CA GLU A 414 33.09 13.59 9.55
C GLU A 414 34.52 13.15 9.90
N LYS A 415 34.94 11.95 9.47
CA LYS A 415 36.31 11.44 9.67
C LYS A 415 37.40 12.25 8.95
N SER A 416 37.07 12.90 7.84
CA SER A 416 38.02 13.70 7.07
C SER A 416 38.16 15.14 7.56
N SER A 417 37.23 15.61 8.39
CA SER A 417 37.19 16.96 8.89
C SER A 417 37.52 16.99 10.37
N ASP A 418 38.61 17.08 10.94
CA ASP A 418 38.99 17.11 12.38
C ASP A 418 38.02 17.80 13.37
N ALA A 419 36.78 18.02 13.02
CA ALA A 419 35.76 18.68 13.78
C ALA A 419 34.57 17.74 14.03
N ASP A 420 34.09 17.68 15.27
CA ASP A 420 32.83 17.00 15.62
C ASP A 420 31.64 17.82 15.05
N LEU A 421 31.24 17.46 13.84
CA LEU A 421 30.20 18.16 13.08
C LEU A 421 28.86 17.47 13.27
N LEU A 422 27.87 18.16 13.80
CA LEU A 422 26.50 17.63 13.95
C LEU A 422 25.78 17.42 12.58
N TRP A 423 26.06 18.30 11.60
CA TRP A 423 25.30 18.31 10.34
C TRP A 423 25.39 17.02 9.51
N PRO A 424 26.51 16.24 9.49
CA PRO A 424 26.54 14.99 8.76
C PRO A 424 25.53 13.97 9.30
N ARG A 425 25.30 13.97 10.60
CA ARG A 425 24.35 13.08 11.27
C ARG A 425 22.89 13.43 10.93
N LEU A 426 22.63 14.66 10.50
CA LEU A 426 21.30 15.13 10.07
C LEU A 426 21.00 14.80 8.60
N ILE A 427 21.97 14.37 7.79
CA ILE A 427 21.80 14.16 6.33
C ILE A 427 20.61 13.25 5.98
N PRO A 428 20.37 12.09 6.62
CA PRO A 428 19.20 11.28 6.31
C PRO A 428 17.88 12.04 6.58
N GLY A 429 17.85 12.86 7.64
CA GLY A 429 16.70 13.73 7.96
C GLY A 429 16.48 14.82 6.92
N LEU A 430 17.56 15.48 6.48
CA LEU A 430 17.50 16.53 5.45
C LEU A 430 17.04 15.98 4.09
N TYR A 431 17.40 14.74 3.76
CA TYR A 431 16.88 14.06 2.57
C TYR A 431 15.35 13.95 2.62
N ILE A 432 14.76 13.54 3.74
CA ILE A 432 13.30 13.49 3.90
C ILE A 432 12.70 14.89 3.85
N SER A 433 13.36 15.90 4.43
CA SER A 433 12.89 17.29 4.34
C SER A 433 12.82 17.77 2.90
N LEU A 434 13.80 17.43 2.06
CA LEU A 434 13.78 17.73 0.63
C LEU A 434 12.56 17.08 -0.06
N LEU A 435 12.32 15.79 0.21
CA LEU A 435 11.14 15.09 -0.30
C LEU A 435 9.83 15.72 0.22
N GLY A 436 9.83 16.19 1.47
CA GLY A 436 8.72 16.94 2.07
C GLY A 436 8.40 18.23 1.33
N CYS A 437 9.42 18.98 0.92
CA CYS A 437 9.25 20.19 0.10
C CYS A 437 8.64 19.84 -1.27
N ILE A 438 9.09 18.76 -1.91
CA ILE A 438 8.53 18.27 -3.18
C ILE A 438 7.07 17.88 -2.99
N SER A 439 6.75 17.10 -1.95
CA SER A 439 5.37 16.69 -1.63
C SER A 439 4.46 17.88 -1.37
N PHE A 440 4.93 18.86 -0.60
CA PHE A 440 4.19 20.08 -0.31
C PHE A 440 3.93 20.92 -1.55
N TYR A 441 4.93 21.04 -2.43
CA TYR A 441 4.77 21.70 -3.73
C TYR A 441 3.74 20.97 -4.59
N CYS A 442 3.81 19.65 -4.68
CA CYS A 442 2.92 18.85 -5.51
C CYS A 442 1.45 18.95 -5.05
N ILE A 443 1.19 18.81 -3.74
CA ILE A 443 -0.19 18.90 -3.23
C ILE A 443 -0.76 20.31 -3.34
N SER A 444 0.09 21.33 -3.29
CA SER A 444 -0.36 22.72 -3.33
C SER A 444 -0.55 23.26 -4.74
N ASN A 445 0.27 22.82 -5.72
CA ASN A 445 0.34 23.44 -7.04
C ASN A 445 0.07 22.50 -8.22
N VAL A 446 0.34 21.19 -8.05
CA VAL A 446 0.20 20.22 -9.15
C VAL A 446 -1.15 19.53 -9.10
N VAL A 447 -1.56 19.05 -7.94
CA VAL A 447 -2.86 18.39 -7.74
C VAL A 447 -3.97 19.42 -7.80
N ARG A 448 -5.01 19.12 -8.57
CA ARG A 448 -6.22 19.94 -8.60
C ARG A 448 -7.37 19.14 -8.01
N HIS A 449 -8.03 19.73 -7.02
CA HIS A 449 -9.23 19.11 -6.45
C HIS A 449 -10.34 19.04 -7.52
N PRO A 450 -11.09 17.95 -7.65
CA PRO A 450 -12.21 17.86 -8.60
C PRO A 450 -13.23 18.99 -8.45
N HIS A 451 -13.39 19.54 -7.25
CA HIS A 451 -14.29 20.69 -6.98
C HIS A 451 -13.72 22.06 -7.39
N ASP A 452 -12.38 22.19 -7.55
CA ASP A 452 -11.73 23.46 -7.97
C ASP A 452 -11.76 23.66 -9.49
N VAL A 453 -12.12 22.62 -10.23
CA VAL A 453 -12.28 22.71 -11.69
C VAL A 453 -13.65 23.32 -12.00
N ARG A 454 -13.78 24.64 -11.76
CA ARG A 454 -14.97 25.44 -12.15
C ARG A 454 -15.31 25.34 -13.64
N ILE A 455 -14.36 24.88 -14.46
CA ILE A 455 -14.56 24.66 -15.91
C ILE A 455 -15.12 23.25 -16.20
N GLY A 456 -14.98 22.28 -15.30
CA GLY A 456 -15.48 20.91 -15.45
C GLY A 456 -16.85 20.65 -14.83
N GLY A 457 -17.32 21.48 -13.89
CA GLY A 457 -18.55 21.22 -13.15
C GLY A 457 -19.80 21.06 -14.03
N SER A 458 -19.89 21.84 -15.11
CA SER A 458 -20.98 21.69 -16.08
C SER A 458 -20.75 20.51 -17.04
N GLN A 459 -19.50 20.21 -17.40
CA GLN A 459 -19.16 19.05 -18.25
C GLN A 459 -19.23 17.73 -17.46
N LEU A 460 -18.75 17.71 -16.22
CA LEU A 460 -18.85 16.55 -15.32
C LEU A 460 -20.32 16.27 -14.98
N LYS A 461 -21.10 17.29 -14.64
CA LYS A 461 -22.54 17.16 -14.41
C LYS A 461 -23.26 16.64 -15.65
N ARG A 462 -22.92 17.15 -16.84
CA ARG A 462 -23.44 16.65 -18.12
C ARG A 462 -22.94 15.24 -18.44
N ALA A 463 -21.72 14.85 -18.08
CA ALA A 463 -21.20 13.50 -18.25
C ALA A 463 -21.92 12.53 -17.33
N VAL A 464 -22.06 12.84 -16.05
CA VAL A 464 -22.83 12.06 -15.06
C VAL A 464 -24.32 11.97 -15.44
N GLU A 465 -24.92 13.06 -15.90
CA GLU A 465 -26.29 13.05 -16.40
C GLU A 465 -26.46 12.21 -17.68
N ARG A 466 -25.47 12.25 -18.59
CA ARG A 466 -25.45 11.38 -19.78
C ARG A 466 -25.31 9.90 -19.42
N GLU A 467 -24.43 9.56 -18.46
CA GLU A 467 -24.26 8.19 -17.99
C GLU A 467 -25.50 7.69 -17.26
N ASN A 468 -26.09 8.49 -16.36
CA ASN A 468 -27.34 8.15 -15.70
C ASN A 468 -28.49 7.94 -16.69
N LYS A 469 -28.53 8.74 -17.79
CA LYS A 469 -29.53 8.59 -18.85
C LYS A 469 -29.29 7.32 -19.68
N LYS A 470 -28.03 6.99 -19.98
CA LYS A 470 -27.64 5.72 -20.63
C LYS A 470 -28.01 4.52 -19.78
N PHE A 471 -27.69 4.58 -18.47
CA PHE A 471 -28.02 3.51 -17.50
C PHE A 471 -29.52 3.26 -17.39
N LYS A 472 -30.33 4.33 -17.35
CA LYS A 472 -31.78 4.23 -17.33
C LYS A 472 -32.33 3.60 -18.62
N LEU A 473 -31.79 4.00 -19.79
CA LEU A 473 -32.15 3.44 -21.09
C LEU A 473 -31.79 1.95 -21.21
N ALA A 474 -30.63 1.55 -20.71
CA ALA A 474 -30.19 0.16 -20.71
C ALA A 474 -31.07 -0.70 -19.78
N LYS A 475 -31.44 -0.19 -18.62
CA LYS A 475 -32.38 -0.84 -17.69
C LYS A 475 -33.76 -1.06 -18.31
N ASP A 476 -34.24 -0.06 -19.03
CA ASP A 476 -35.53 -0.13 -19.74
C ASP A 476 -35.49 -1.13 -20.92
N LYS A 477 -34.35 -1.19 -21.65
CA LYS A 477 -34.14 -2.20 -22.71
C LYS A 477 -34.07 -3.62 -22.12
N LYS A 478 -33.38 -3.83 -21.01
CA LYS A 478 -33.29 -5.13 -20.30
C LYS A 478 -34.68 -5.58 -19.81
N LYS A 479 -35.48 -4.64 -19.28
CA LYS A 479 -36.87 -4.92 -18.85
C LYS A 479 -37.72 -5.37 -20.03
N LYS A 480 -37.66 -4.64 -21.16
CA LYS A 480 -38.41 -5.00 -22.39
C LYS A 480 -37.96 -6.36 -22.97
N ARG A 481 -36.65 -6.66 -22.94
CA ARG A 481 -36.13 -7.96 -23.39
C ARG A 481 -36.62 -9.09 -22.51
N ARG A 482 -36.60 -8.96 -21.19
CA ARG A 482 -37.18 -9.95 -20.25
C ARG A 482 -38.69 -10.13 -20.41
N GLU A 483 -39.42 -9.08 -20.71
CA GLU A 483 -40.83 -9.14 -21.02
C GLU A 483 -41.07 -9.89 -22.35
N LEU A 484 -40.26 -9.62 -23.37
CA LEU A 484 -40.33 -10.33 -24.66
C LEU A 484 -39.99 -11.82 -24.51
N GLU A 485 -38.94 -12.16 -23.73
CA GLU A 485 -38.54 -13.55 -23.45
C GLU A 485 -39.65 -14.28 -22.64
N LYS A 486 -40.29 -13.62 -21.68
CA LYS A 486 -41.46 -14.18 -20.97
C LYS A 486 -42.66 -14.43 -21.89
N ASN A 487 -42.95 -13.51 -22.78
CA ASN A 487 -44.04 -13.64 -23.73
C ASN A 487 -43.75 -14.75 -24.78
N LEU A 488 -42.49 -14.95 -25.14
CA LEU A 488 -42.05 -16.09 -26.00
C LEU A 488 -42.14 -17.43 -25.27
N GLN A 489 -41.89 -17.46 -23.95
CA GLN A 489 -41.96 -18.68 -23.14
C GLN A 489 -43.40 -19.03 -22.71
N SER A 490 -44.28 -18.03 -22.59
CA SER A 490 -45.71 -18.28 -22.21
C SER A 490 -46.56 -18.76 -23.32
N GLY A 491 -46.04 -18.92 -24.57
CA GLY A 491 -46.79 -19.52 -25.64
C GLY A 491 -48.04 -18.78 -26.10
N ASP A 492 -48.27 -17.56 -25.63
CA ASP A 492 -49.39 -16.75 -26.10
C ASP A 492 -49.12 -16.23 -27.51
N GLY A 493 -49.63 -16.99 -28.42
CA GLY A 493 -49.42 -16.89 -29.83
C GLY A 493 -49.91 -15.60 -30.46
N LEU A 494 -48.99 -15.01 -31.19
CA LEU A 494 -49.28 -14.13 -32.31
C LEU A 494 -48.32 -14.50 -33.48
N PHE A 495 -48.28 -15.82 -33.82
CA PHE A 495 -47.78 -16.28 -35.11
C PHE A 495 -48.76 -17.29 -35.69
N LYS A 496 -49.96 -16.84 -35.98
CA LYS A 496 -50.89 -17.43 -36.95
C LYS A 496 -51.52 -16.28 -37.72
N GLN A 497 -50.79 -15.64 -38.59
CA GLN A 497 -51.35 -14.99 -39.77
C GLN A 497 -50.21 -14.65 -40.74
N GLU A 498 -50.41 -15.18 -41.94
CA GLU A 498 -49.87 -14.74 -43.23
C GLU A 498 -48.40 -15.04 -43.59
N TYR A 499 -48.16 -16.29 -43.92
CA TYR A 499 -47.31 -16.55 -45.08
C TYR A 499 -48.12 -17.34 -46.10
N GLN A 500 -48.72 -16.65 -47.07
CA GLN A 500 -49.13 -17.23 -48.37
C GLN A 500 -47.96 -17.09 -49.30
N PRO A 501 -47.44 -18.22 -49.85
CA PRO A 501 -46.44 -18.14 -50.93
C PRO A 501 -47.12 -17.65 -52.22
N PRO A 502 -46.45 -16.84 -53.05
CA PRO A 502 -46.99 -16.42 -54.34
C PRO A 502 -47.06 -17.66 -55.25
N ALA A 503 -48.21 -17.80 -55.92
CA ALA A 503 -48.50 -18.81 -56.93
C ALA A 503 -47.54 -18.69 -58.10
N ALA A 504 -47.03 -19.87 -58.53
CA ALA A 504 -46.26 -20.02 -59.72
C ALA A 504 -47.12 -19.70 -60.96
N SER A 505 -46.59 -18.81 -61.81
CA SER A 505 -46.87 -18.77 -63.25
C SER A 505 -45.64 -18.44 -64.02
#